data_735909fc4ba282e94dc9fcc83d83dbb8
#
_entry.id   735909fc4ba282e94dc9fcc83d83dbb8
#
_cell.length_a   1.000
_cell.length_b   1.000
_cell.length_c   1.000
_cell.angle_alpha   90.00
_cell.angle_beta   90.00
_cell.angle_gamma   90.00
#
_symmetry.space_group_name_H-M   'P 1'
#
loop_
_entity.id
_entity.type
_entity.pdbx_description
1 polymer ?
#
loop_
_entity_poly.entity_id
_entity_poly.type
_entity_poly.pdbx_seq_one_letter_code
_entity_poly.pdbx_strand_id
1 'polypeptide(L)'
;MGTALNKILKDVIVRTQQMAGKDSIYVPGWDCHGLPIEWKIEEEYRKKGKNKDDVPTVQFRNECREFAEKWIDIQKKEFRRLGVEGDWENPYLTMSNQAEAQIVRELGKFLLDESLYKGAKPVLWSLSLIHI
;
A
#
# COMPACT_ATOMS: atom_id res chain seq x y z
N MET A 1 3.96 15.60 -5.84
CA MET A 1 4.66 16.43 -4.84
C MET A 1 4.40 15.99 -3.39
N GLY A 2 3.17 15.73 -2.95
CA GLY A 2 2.86 15.40 -1.55
C GLY A 2 3.63 14.20 -0.98
N THR A 3 3.77 13.13 -1.74
CA THR A 3 4.51 11.94 -1.30
C THR A 3 6.01 12.22 -1.07
N ALA A 4 6.65 12.99 -1.97
CA ALA A 4 8.05 13.37 -1.82
C ALA A 4 8.25 14.25 -0.57
N LEU A 5 7.40 15.25 -0.36
CA LEU A 5 7.42 16.10 0.83
C LEU A 5 7.28 15.27 2.11
N ASN A 6 6.34 14.34 2.15
CA ASN A 6 6.14 13.46 3.31
C ASN A 6 7.40 12.65 3.64
N LYS A 7 8.06 12.08 2.64
CA LYS A 7 9.28 11.29 2.83
C LYS A 7 10.47 12.16 3.29
N ILE A 8 10.62 13.35 2.72
CA ILE A 8 11.67 14.29 3.13
C ILE A 8 11.48 14.76 4.58
N LEU A 9 10.25 15.10 4.98
CA LEU A 9 9.97 15.50 6.37
C LEU A 9 10.26 14.38 7.36
N LYS A 10 9.92 13.13 7.03
CA LYS A 10 10.26 11.96 7.85
C LYS A 10 11.77 11.78 7.95
N ASP A 11 12.49 11.93 6.86
CA ASP A 11 13.95 11.84 6.82
C ASP A 11 14.62 12.89 7.71
N VAL A 12 14.16 14.13 7.65
CA VAL A 12 14.63 15.20 8.53
C VAL A 12 14.45 14.85 10.00
N ILE A 13 13.28 14.33 10.38
CA ILE A 13 13.00 13.92 11.76
C ILE A 13 13.94 12.80 12.19
N VAL A 14 14.07 11.75 11.37
CA VAL A 14 14.90 10.58 11.68
C VAL A 14 16.37 11.01 11.86
N ARG A 15 16.92 11.76 10.92
CA ARG A 15 18.31 12.27 11.01
C ARG A 15 18.53 13.16 12.22
N THR A 16 17.59 14.06 12.53
CA THR A 16 17.68 14.90 13.71
C THR A 16 17.73 14.08 15.00
N GLN A 17 16.93 13.04 15.10
CA GLN A 17 16.93 12.16 16.27
C GLN A 17 18.21 11.32 16.36
N GLN A 18 18.77 10.88 15.24
CA GLN A 18 20.07 10.20 15.19
C GLN A 18 21.21 11.14 15.62
N MET A 19 21.22 12.40 15.13
CA MET A 19 22.17 13.41 15.56
C MET A 19 22.08 13.73 17.07
N ALA A 20 20.88 13.57 17.65
CA ALA A 20 20.66 13.68 19.09
C ALA A 20 21.04 12.40 19.90
N GLY A 21 21.69 11.42 19.26
CA GLY A 21 22.17 10.20 19.90
C GLY A 21 21.10 9.10 20.09
N LYS A 22 19.94 9.21 19.43
CA LYS A 22 18.90 8.20 19.51
C LYS A 22 19.04 7.16 18.41
N ASP A 23 18.70 5.92 18.70
CA ASP A 23 18.53 4.87 17.69
C ASP A 23 17.19 5.10 16.97
N SER A 24 17.27 5.76 15.83
CA SER A 24 16.10 6.11 15.01
C SER A 24 16.29 5.56 13.61
N ILE A 25 15.56 4.50 13.28
CA ILE A 25 15.59 3.85 11.97
C ILE A 25 14.29 4.15 11.24
N TYR A 26 14.41 4.59 9.98
CA TYR A 26 13.27 4.73 9.10
C TYR A 26 13.06 3.44 8.29
N VAL A 27 11.95 2.77 8.52
CA VAL A 27 11.50 1.64 7.70
C VAL A 27 10.47 2.16 6.71
N PRO A 28 10.78 2.21 5.40
CA PRO A 28 9.81 2.65 4.40
C PRO A 28 8.65 1.65 4.29
N GLY A 29 7.44 2.17 4.12
CA GLY A 29 6.24 1.36 3.95
C GLY A 29 5.46 1.75 2.70
N TRP A 30 4.83 0.76 2.06
CA TRP A 30 3.93 0.94 0.94
C TRP A 30 2.59 0.29 1.21
N ASP A 31 1.53 1.05 0.94
CA ASP A 31 0.18 0.53 0.78
C ASP A 31 0.03 0.02 -0.65
N CYS A 32 -0.15 -1.29 -0.78
CA CYS A 32 -0.10 -2.01 -2.06
C CYS A 32 -1.47 -2.47 -2.55
N HIS A 33 -2.55 -2.02 -1.91
CA HIS A 33 -3.92 -2.44 -2.20
C HIS A 33 -4.79 -1.25 -2.56
N GLY A 34 -5.97 -1.56 -3.06
CA GLY A 34 -7.06 -0.62 -3.23
C GLY A 34 -7.48 -0.38 -4.67
N LEU A 35 -8.63 0.24 -4.79
CA LEU A 35 -9.30 0.55 -6.06
C LEU A 35 -8.43 1.30 -7.09
N PRO A 36 -7.52 2.20 -6.73
CA PRO A 36 -6.67 2.86 -7.73
C PRO A 36 -5.79 1.89 -8.52
N ILE A 37 -5.27 0.85 -7.88
CA ILE A 37 -4.46 -0.19 -8.55
C ILE A 37 -5.35 -1.05 -9.43
N GLU A 38 -6.46 -1.56 -8.85
CA GLU A 38 -7.42 -2.39 -9.57
C GLU A 38 -7.98 -1.69 -10.80
N TRP A 39 -8.34 -0.41 -10.65
CA TRP A 39 -8.85 0.40 -11.75
C TRP A 39 -7.83 0.57 -12.89
N LYS A 40 -6.54 0.72 -12.56
CA LYS A 40 -5.47 0.81 -13.58
C LYS A 40 -5.33 -0.48 -14.37
N ILE A 41 -5.36 -1.62 -13.70
CA ILE A 41 -5.32 -2.93 -14.38
C ILE A 41 -6.58 -3.14 -15.22
N GLU A 42 -7.75 -2.78 -14.71
CA GLU A 42 -9.00 -2.84 -15.46
C GLU A 42 -8.96 -1.93 -16.70
N GLU A 43 -8.41 -0.73 -16.61
CA GLU A 43 -8.22 0.18 -17.74
C GLU A 43 -7.34 -0.46 -18.83
N GLU A 44 -6.29 -1.18 -18.43
CA GLU A 44 -5.44 -1.91 -19.39
C GLU A 44 -6.19 -3.06 -20.08
N TYR A 45 -7.08 -3.76 -19.37
CA TYR A 45 -7.96 -4.76 -19.98
C TYR A 45 -8.90 -4.14 -21.01
N ARG A 46 -9.56 -3.04 -20.65
CA ARG A 46 -10.45 -2.30 -21.56
C ARG A 46 -9.73 -1.84 -22.83
N LYS A 47 -8.50 -1.34 -22.72
CA LYS A 47 -7.67 -0.96 -23.88
C LYS A 47 -7.35 -2.14 -24.80
N LYS A 48 -7.29 -3.35 -24.25
CA LYS A 48 -7.08 -4.61 -24.98
C LYS A 48 -8.40 -5.25 -25.46
N GLY A 49 -9.55 -4.57 -25.28
CA GLY A 49 -10.88 -5.09 -25.64
C GLY A 49 -11.35 -6.27 -24.78
N LYS A 50 -10.79 -6.43 -23.57
CA LYS A 50 -11.15 -7.49 -22.63
C LYS A 50 -11.98 -6.93 -21.49
N ASN A 51 -12.84 -7.79 -20.90
CA ASN A 51 -13.57 -7.46 -19.66
C ASN A 51 -12.84 -8.09 -18.47
N LYS A 52 -12.70 -7.34 -17.39
CA LYS A 52 -12.15 -7.82 -16.11
C LYS A 52 -12.90 -9.04 -15.58
N ASP A 53 -14.23 -9.07 -15.75
CA ASP A 53 -15.09 -10.12 -15.21
C ASP A 53 -14.87 -11.48 -15.90
N ASP A 54 -14.25 -11.48 -17.09
CA ASP A 54 -13.88 -12.70 -17.80
C ASP A 54 -12.52 -13.27 -17.37
N VAL A 55 -11.82 -12.58 -16.45
CA VAL A 55 -10.47 -12.97 -16.01
C VAL A 55 -10.57 -13.67 -14.65
N PRO A 56 -9.86 -14.80 -14.46
CA PRO A 56 -9.81 -15.46 -13.16
C PRO A 56 -9.32 -14.50 -12.05
N THR A 57 -10.03 -14.48 -10.93
CA THR A 57 -9.74 -13.55 -9.81
C THR A 57 -8.29 -13.62 -9.34
N VAL A 58 -7.70 -14.82 -9.31
CA VAL A 58 -6.30 -15.01 -8.89
C VAL A 58 -5.35 -14.35 -9.88
N GLN A 59 -5.61 -14.49 -11.18
CA GLN A 59 -4.81 -13.83 -12.22
C GLN A 59 -4.88 -12.31 -12.07
N PHE A 60 -6.07 -11.75 -11.94
CA PHE A 60 -6.26 -10.31 -11.77
C PHE A 60 -5.53 -9.78 -10.53
N ARG A 61 -5.60 -10.49 -9.40
CA ARG A 61 -4.88 -10.14 -8.17
C ARG A 61 -3.37 -10.18 -8.35
N ASN A 62 -2.84 -11.17 -9.07
CA ASN A 62 -1.41 -11.25 -9.34
C ASN A 62 -0.94 -10.07 -10.20
N GLU A 63 -1.70 -9.69 -11.22
CA GLU A 63 -1.39 -8.51 -12.03
C GLU A 63 -1.43 -7.21 -11.22
N CYS A 64 -2.34 -7.07 -10.26
CA CYS A 64 -2.34 -5.96 -9.30
C CYS A 64 -1.08 -5.95 -8.42
N ARG A 65 -0.61 -7.11 -7.94
CA ARG A 65 0.64 -7.24 -7.18
C ARG A 65 1.85 -6.85 -8.00
N GLU A 66 1.98 -7.37 -9.22
CA GLU A 66 3.07 -7.02 -10.14
C GLU A 66 3.10 -5.51 -10.44
N PHE A 67 1.93 -4.92 -10.62
CA PHE A 67 1.82 -3.46 -10.81
C PHE A 67 2.32 -2.69 -9.58
N ALA A 68 1.94 -3.11 -8.38
CA ALA A 68 2.40 -2.51 -7.13
C ALA A 68 3.92 -2.65 -6.95
N GLU A 69 4.49 -3.83 -7.19
CA GLU A 69 5.93 -4.10 -7.13
C GLU A 69 6.72 -3.18 -8.06
N LYS A 70 6.27 -3.02 -9.29
CA LYS A 70 6.88 -2.10 -10.24
C LYS A 70 6.95 -0.67 -9.70
N TRP A 71 5.87 -0.18 -9.07
CA TRP A 71 5.84 1.16 -8.52
C TRP A 71 6.68 1.31 -7.24
N ILE A 72 6.78 0.26 -6.42
CA ILE A 72 7.69 0.23 -5.27
C ILE A 72 9.12 0.44 -5.75
N ASP A 73 9.58 -0.29 -6.77
CA ASP A 73 10.93 -0.18 -7.31
C ASP A 73 11.23 1.22 -7.89
N ILE A 74 10.29 1.79 -8.61
CA ILE A 74 10.43 3.15 -9.16
C ILE A 74 10.54 4.16 -8.03
N GLN A 75 9.61 4.14 -7.08
CA GLN A 75 9.58 5.08 -5.97
C GLN A 75 10.78 4.91 -5.03
N LYS A 76 11.22 3.69 -4.76
CA LYS A 76 12.44 3.40 -3.99
C LYS A 76 13.66 4.13 -4.60
N LYS A 77 13.83 4.02 -5.92
CA LYS A 77 14.92 4.70 -6.64
C LYS A 77 14.79 6.22 -6.56
N GLU A 78 13.57 6.75 -6.74
CA GLU A 78 13.32 8.19 -6.68
C GLU A 78 13.57 8.76 -5.29
N PHE A 79 13.10 8.11 -4.22
CA PHE A 79 13.33 8.57 -2.84
C PHE A 79 14.82 8.50 -2.45
N ARG A 80 15.51 7.46 -2.85
CA ARG A 80 16.97 7.39 -2.65
C ARG A 80 17.69 8.50 -3.40
N ARG A 81 17.25 8.85 -4.60
CA ARG A 81 17.79 10.00 -5.35
C ARG A 81 17.55 11.33 -4.65
N LEU A 82 16.44 11.47 -3.92
CA LEU A 82 16.17 12.65 -3.08
C LEU A 82 16.99 12.68 -1.78
N GLY A 83 17.80 11.66 -1.52
CA GLY A 83 18.64 11.56 -0.33
C GLY A 83 17.93 11.04 0.91
N VAL A 84 16.72 10.50 0.78
CA VAL A 84 16.01 9.89 1.92
C VAL A 84 16.74 8.63 2.36
N GLU A 85 17.13 8.56 3.62
CA GLU A 85 17.76 7.39 4.24
C GLU A 85 16.72 6.48 4.91
N GLY A 86 17.00 5.18 4.91
CA GLY A 86 16.13 4.18 5.52
C GLY A 86 16.55 2.76 5.18
N ASP A 87 15.91 1.79 5.81
CA ASP A 87 16.07 0.37 5.50
C ASP A 87 15.28 0.00 4.23
N TRP A 88 15.88 0.32 3.10
CA TRP A 88 15.28 0.08 1.79
C TRP A 88 15.26 -1.40 1.37
N GLU A 89 16.02 -2.25 2.04
CA GLU A 89 16.09 -3.67 1.72
C GLU A 89 15.02 -4.48 2.46
N ASN A 90 14.53 -3.96 3.60
CA ASN A 90 13.48 -4.60 4.39
C ASN A 90 12.25 -3.67 4.55
N PRO A 91 11.60 -3.25 3.46
CA PRO A 91 10.45 -2.37 3.55
C PRO A 91 9.23 -3.09 4.12
N TYR A 92 8.32 -2.32 4.74
CA TYR A 92 7.00 -2.82 5.09
C TYR A 92 6.07 -2.76 3.86
N LEU A 93 5.55 -3.91 3.45
CA LEU A 93 4.60 -4.01 2.33
C LEU A 93 3.28 -4.59 2.83
N THR A 94 2.18 -3.86 2.64
CA THR A 94 0.86 -4.34 3.05
C THR A 94 0.42 -5.59 2.30
N MET A 95 0.96 -5.83 1.10
CA MET A 95 0.71 -7.03 0.29
C MET A 95 1.60 -8.23 0.65
N SER A 96 2.50 -8.12 1.63
CA SER A 96 3.29 -9.27 2.05
C SER A 96 2.39 -10.30 2.74
N ASN A 97 2.68 -11.59 2.52
CA ASN A 97 1.90 -12.68 3.14
C ASN A 97 1.86 -12.55 4.67
N GLN A 98 2.93 -12.05 5.28
CA GLN A 98 3.00 -11.83 6.72
C GLN A 98 2.06 -10.71 7.18
N ALA A 99 2.01 -9.60 6.45
CA ALA A 99 1.10 -8.49 6.76
C ALA A 99 -0.35 -8.91 6.57
N GLU A 100 -0.68 -9.56 5.45
CA GLU A 100 -2.03 -10.07 5.18
C GLU A 100 -2.46 -11.08 6.25
N ALA A 101 -1.59 -12.01 6.63
CA ALA A 101 -1.90 -12.98 7.68
C ALA A 101 -2.13 -12.30 9.04
N GLN A 102 -1.39 -11.24 9.35
CA GLN A 102 -1.59 -10.49 10.61
C GLN A 102 -2.93 -9.75 10.60
N ILE A 103 -3.30 -9.12 9.48
CA ILE A 103 -4.63 -8.48 9.33
C ILE A 103 -5.75 -9.48 9.59
N VAL A 104 -5.67 -10.68 8.99
CA VAL A 104 -6.66 -11.74 9.19
C VAL A 104 -6.71 -12.20 10.64
N ARG A 105 -5.57 -12.35 11.31
CA ARG A 105 -5.51 -12.73 12.73
C ARG A 105 -6.17 -11.68 13.62
N GLU A 106 -5.91 -10.40 13.37
CA GLU A 106 -6.52 -9.33 14.17
C GLU A 106 -8.03 -9.25 13.93
N LEU A 107 -8.50 -9.34 12.68
CA LEU A 107 -9.92 -9.41 12.37
C LEU A 107 -10.59 -10.60 13.04
N GLY A 108 -9.92 -11.76 13.08
CA GLY A 108 -10.39 -12.96 13.74
C GLY A 108 -10.64 -12.77 15.23
N LYS A 109 -9.89 -11.93 15.93
CA LYS A 109 -10.14 -11.62 17.36
C LYS A 109 -11.49 -10.94 17.56
N PHE A 110 -11.86 -10.00 16.69
CA PHE A 110 -13.18 -9.34 16.73
C PHE A 110 -14.33 -10.30 16.43
N LEU A 111 -14.08 -11.31 15.60
CA LEU A 111 -15.06 -12.35 15.35
C LEU A 111 -15.27 -13.25 16.58
N LEU A 112 -14.18 -13.61 17.25
CA LEU A 112 -14.21 -14.50 18.42
C LEU A 112 -14.81 -13.84 19.65
N ASP A 113 -14.69 -12.52 19.81
CA ASP A 113 -15.30 -11.78 20.90
C ASP A 113 -16.72 -11.26 20.57
N GLU A 114 -17.29 -11.70 19.41
CA GLU A 114 -18.63 -11.38 18.94
C GLU A 114 -18.88 -9.89 18.63
N SER A 115 -17.84 -9.05 18.59
CA SER A 115 -17.96 -7.64 18.23
C SER A 115 -18.10 -7.39 16.74
N LEU A 116 -17.72 -8.37 15.91
CA LEU A 116 -17.85 -8.32 14.46
C LEU A 116 -19.15 -8.99 14.00
N TYR A 117 -19.98 -8.24 13.32
CA TYR A 117 -21.21 -8.77 12.71
C TYR A 117 -21.37 -8.31 11.25
N LYS A 118 -22.10 -9.08 10.45
CA LYS A 118 -22.46 -8.72 9.08
C LYS A 118 -23.71 -7.87 9.08
N GLY A 119 -23.60 -6.65 8.58
CA GLY A 119 -24.74 -5.71 8.47
C GLY A 119 -24.74 -4.98 7.13
N ALA A 120 -25.84 -4.30 6.83
CA ALA A 120 -25.99 -3.41 5.69
C ALA A 120 -26.36 -2.00 6.18
N LYS A 121 -25.61 -0.99 5.74
CA LYS A 121 -25.88 0.41 6.06
C LYS A 121 -25.62 1.26 4.82
N PRO A 122 -26.55 2.15 4.43
CA PRO A 122 -26.30 3.11 3.36
C PRO A 122 -25.13 4.03 3.73
N VAL A 123 -24.16 4.18 2.84
CA VAL A 123 -23.02 5.09 3.00
C VAL A 123 -22.84 5.91 1.73
N LEU A 124 -22.45 7.18 1.90
CA LEU A 124 -22.04 8.00 0.76
C LEU A 124 -20.65 7.55 0.32
N TRP A 125 -20.53 7.23 -0.96
CA TRP A 125 -19.29 6.75 -1.53
C TRP A 125 -19.10 7.25 -2.96
N SER A 126 -17.88 7.58 -3.33
CA SER A 126 -17.50 7.82 -4.72
C SER A 126 -16.05 7.43 -4.95
N LEU A 127 -15.72 7.13 -6.20
CA LEU A 127 -14.34 6.77 -6.58
C LEU A 127 -13.36 7.93 -6.31
N SER A 128 -13.81 9.17 -6.37
CA SER A 128 -13.01 10.37 -6.14
C SER A 128 -12.66 10.58 -4.66
N LEU A 129 -13.42 10.01 -3.73
CA LEU A 129 -13.13 10.13 -2.28
C LEU A 129 -11.94 9.29 -1.84
N ILE A 130 -11.49 8.35 -2.65
CA ILE A 130 -10.29 7.54 -2.40
C ILE A 130 -9.01 8.37 -2.52
N HIS A 131 -9.09 9.53 -3.16
CA HIS A 131 -7.94 10.40 -3.44
C HIS A 131 -7.86 11.65 -2.54
N ILE A 132 -8.70 11.75 -1.54
CA ILE A 132 -8.68 12.88 -0.59
C ILE A 132 -7.61 12.68 0.51
#